data_03639f54a1ef280f4f1087306d8bec4e
#
_entry.id   03639f54a1ef280f4f1087306d8bec4e
#
_cell.length_a   1.000
_cell.length_b   1.000
_cell.length_c   1.000
_cell.angle_alpha   90.00
_cell.angle_beta   90.00
_cell.angle_gamma   90.00
#
_symmetry.space_group_name_H-M   'P 1'
#
loop_
_entity.id
_entity.type
_entity.pdbx_description
1 polymer ?
#
loop_
_entity_poly.entity_id
_entity_poly.type
_entity_poly.pdbx_seq_one_letter_code
_entity_poly.pdbx_strand_id
1 'polypeptide(L)'
;RQVSSAASDVYKRQGLFGAVLLTMIIQIAKPIILAFGTGEMLMLAVFGITIVGTLTGASISKGLIAACLGLIIGSIGISPGSSEYRLDFSNFLEVQNSAVMYLGNGIHLMVVAISIFALPEIVELLRSNKAISEKAKLESSGWLKGFKDFISNKWLVLRCSFLGSFIGLIPGIGGSCIDWISYSHAKTSVKNNEEFGKGDIRGVIGPESSSNSKEGGALIPTLLFAIPGSGGTAVLMGGLILLGVEPGIQLINNRLDLVYTIIWSLAIANIFGALVCVYLAKPISSLTTINFTILAPFLISLILFAIYNSSRSWGDLVFAMLIGLIAVYMKRFEYSRVALMIGFVLSDGIETNLYQTIQFYTLEELFLRPIFLVLIAICVLSILSGLKIIDKAKQLSQSTKAIEYTRKPQLYFAILIVLGFISNTSEKFLTV
;
A
#
# COMPACT_ATOMS: atom_id res chain seq x y z
N ARG A 1 16.64 23.80 8.21
CA ARG A 1 17.92 23.82 7.47
C ARG A 1 18.92 22.71 7.92
N GLN A 2 18.84 22.20 9.15
CA GLN A 2 19.66 21.08 9.66
C GLN A 2 19.04 19.72 9.36
N VAL A 3 17.78 19.68 8.95
CA VAL A 3 16.92 18.51 8.86
C VAL A 3 17.32 17.55 7.72
N SER A 4 17.79 18.07 6.58
CA SER A 4 18.05 17.21 5.41
C SER A 4 19.28 16.30 5.54
N SER A 5 20.28 16.70 6.33
CA SER A 5 21.51 15.91 6.48
C SER A 5 21.35 14.80 7.52
N ALA A 6 20.64 15.06 8.61
CA ALA A 6 20.33 14.03 9.59
C ALA A 6 19.40 12.94 9.00
N ALA A 7 18.40 13.35 8.22
CA ALA A 7 17.49 12.45 7.56
C ALA A 7 18.22 11.43 6.67
N SER A 8 19.21 11.84 5.87
CA SER A 8 19.88 10.92 4.94
C SER A 8 20.79 9.88 5.59
N ASP A 9 21.41 10.19 6.74
CA ASP A 9 22.21 9.22 7.49
C ASP A 9 21.34 8.25 8.31
N VAL A 10 20.19 8.75 8.74
CA VAL A 10 19.13 7.93 9.31
C VAL A 10 18.68 6.90 8.26
N TYR A 11 18.49 7.29 7.01
CA TYR A 11 18.09 6.43 5.89
C TYR A 11 19.02 5.22 5.67
N LYS A 12 20.34 5.41 5.73
CA LYS A 12 21.31 4.34 5.41
C LYS A 12 21.27 3.16 6.38
N ARG A 13 21.05 3.44 7.67
CA ARG A 13 21.15 2.41 8.71
C ARG A 13 19.82 1.70 8.99
N GLN A 14 18.71 2.27 8.61
CA GLN A 14 17.38 1.74 8.91
C GLN A 14 16.92 0.69 7.91
N GLY A 15 17.24 0.87 6.63
CA GLY A 15 17.05 -0.19 5.65
C GLY A 15 17.83 -1.46 6.01
N LEU A 16 19.04 -1.29 6.57
CA LEU A 16 19.83 -2.41 7.10
C LEU A 16 19.18 -3.04 8.34
N PHE A 17 18.64 -2.23 9.26
CA PHE A 17 17.92 -2.74 10.43
C PHE A 17 16.68 -3.55 10.02
N GLY A 18 15.88 -3.03 9.08
CA GLY A 18 14.73 -3.73 8.54
C GLY A 18 15.10 -5.06 7.86
N ALA A 19 16.20 -5.09 7.10
CA ALA A 19 16.68 -6.31 6.46
C ALA A 19 17.18 -7.36 7.45
N VAL A 20 17.92 -6.95 8.48
CA VAL A 20 18.38 -7.86 9.55
C VAL A 20 17.18 -8.41 10.33
N LEU A 21 16.24 -7.55 10.71
CA LEU A 21 15.02 -7.95 11.43
C LEU A 21 14.21 -8.94 10.60
N LEU A 22 14.00 -8.64 9.31
CA LEU A 22 13.27 -9.51 8.40
C LEU A 22 13.97 -10.86 8.22
N THR A 23 15.29 -10.87 8.07
CA THR A 23 16.10 -12.09 8.00
C THR A 23 15.90 -12.98 9.23
N MET A 24 15.85 -12.40 10.42
CA MET A 24 15.59 -13.14 11.67
C MET A 24 14.14 -13.64 11.74
N ILE A 25 13.17 -12.81 11.39
CA ILE A 25 11.75 -13.15 11.46
C ILE A 25 11.40 -14.28 10.51
N ILE A 26 11.98 -14.35 9.32
CA ILE A 26 11.71 -15.43 8.35
C ILE A 26 11.99 -16.79 8.95
N GLN A 27 13.07 -16.94 9.72
CA GLN A 27 13.42 -18.21 10.34
C GLN A 27 12.35 -18.68 11.33
N ILE A 28 11.75 -17.74 12.07
CA ILE A 28 10.68 -18.01 13.05
C ILE A 28 9.33 -18.17 12.35
N ALA A 29 9.08 -17.38 11.30
CA ALA A 29 7.81 -17.37 10.60
C ALA A 29 7.62 -18.59 9.68
N LYS A 30 8.70 -19.14 9.14
CA LYS A 30 8.64 -20.28 8.21
C LYS A 30 7.78 -21.45 8.73
N PRO A 31 8.00 -22.01 9.93
CA PRO A 31 7.16 -23.12 10.44
C PRO A 31 5.69 -22.71 10.66
N ILE A 32 5.45 -21.45 11.01
CA ILE A 32 4.09 -20.94 11.20
C ILE A 32 3.36 -20.86 9.85
N ILE A 33 4.04 -20.34 8.82
CA ILE A 33 3.47 -20.17 7.47
C ILE A 33 3.15 -21.53 6.85
N LEU A 34 3.98 -22.53 7.09
CA LEU A 34 3.77 -23.90 6.58
C LEU A 34 2.55 -24.59 7.21
N ALA A 35 2.05 -24.10 8.32
CA ALA A 35 0.82 -24.59 8.93
C ALA A 35 -0.46 -24.01 8.30
N PHE A 36 -0.32 -23.00 7.41
CA PHE A 36 -1.44 -22.37 6.73
C PHE A 36 -1.84 -23.20 5.49
N GLY A 37 -3.12 -23.53 5.39
CA GLY A 37 -3.72 -24.05 4.16
C GLY A 37 -4.37 -22.96 3.31
N THR A 38 -5.08 -23.35 2.25
CA THR A 38 -5.73 -22.40 1.33
C THR A 38 -6.84 -21.60 2.03
N GLY A 39 -7.57 -22.22 2.98
CA GLY A 39 -8.58 -21.52 3.78
C GLY A 39 -8.01 -20.42 4.65
N GLU A 40 -6.87 -20.67 5.31
CA GLU A 40 -6.18 -19.67 6.11
C GLU A 40 -5.59 -18.56 5.23
N MET A 41 -5.07 -18.88 4.05
CA MET A 41 -4.57 -17.89 3.10
C MET A 41 -5.69 -16.99 2.58
N LEU A 42 -6.86 -17.56 2.29
CA LEU A 42 -8.06 -16.79 1.96
C LEU A 42 -8.43 -15.81 3.07
N MET A 43 -8.49 -16.29 4.31
CA MET A 43 -8.83 -15.43 5.46
C MET A 43 -7.77 -14.37 5.73
N LEU A 44 -6.50 -14.65 5.50
CA LEU A 44 -5.44 -13.65 5.56
C LEU A 44 -5.61 -12.55 4.51
N ALA A 45 -5.97 -12.90 3.28
CA ALA A 45 -6.23 -11.92 2.23
C ALA A 45 -7.47 -11.06 2.56
N VAL A 46 -8.55 -11.67 3.08
CA VAL A 46 -9.73 -10.96 3.59
C VAL A 46 -9.34 -10.04 4.76
N PHE A 47 -8.49 -10.50 5.67
CA PHE A 47 -7.94 -9.68 6.75
C PHE A 47 -7.16 -8.49 6.21
N GLY A 48 -6.29 -8.70 5.20
CA GLY A 48 -5.56 -7.62 4.54
C GLY A 48 -6.49 -6.52 4.01
N ILE A 49 -7.58 -6.90 3.33
CA ILE A 49 -8.58 -5.95 2.83
C ILE A 49 -9.30 -5.24 3.98
N THR A 50 -9.75 -5.98 4.98
CA THR A 50 -10.51 -5.40 6.10
C THR A 50 -9.68 -4.42 6.90
N ILE A 51 -8.43 -4.76 7.22
CA ILE A 51 -7.55 -3.89 7.99
C ILE A 51 -7.14 -2.65 7.19
N VAL A 52 -6.84 -2.80 5.90
CA VAL A 52 -6.54 -1.67 5.02
C VAL A 52 -7.75 -0.77 4.87
N GLY A 53 -8.92 -1.33 4.64
CA GLY A 53 -10.17 -0.57 4.56
C GLY A 53 -10.47 0.20 5.85
N THR A 54 -10.16 -0.36 7.01
CA THR A 54 -10.40 0.28 8.30
C THR A 54 -9.38 1.36 8.68
N LEU A 55 -8.13 1.22 8.27
CA LEU A 55 -7.02 2.08 8.73
C LEU A 55 -6.63 3.19 7.74
N THR A 56 -6.93 3.05 6.44
CA THR A 56 -6.38 3.95 5.40
C THR A 56 -7.29 5.08 4.94
N GLY A 57 -8.52 5.18 5.42
CA GLY A 57 -9.49 6.17 4.95
C GLY A 57 -9.92 7.18 6.00
N ALA A 58 -10.46 8.31 5.54
CA ALA A 58 -11.16 9.26 6.41
C ALA A 58 -12.40 8.64 7.09
N SER A 59 -12.90 7.53 6.52
CA SER A 59 -13.94 6.67 7.12
C SER A 59 -13.76 5.24 6.63
N ILE A 60 -14.14 4.25 7.47
CA ILE A 60 -14.08 2.82 7.12
C ILE A 60 -14.86 2.53 5.84
N SER A 61 -16.05 3.10 5.69
CA SER A 61 -16.87 2.91 4.49
C SER A 61 -16.12 3.29 3.23
N LYS A 62 -15.41 4.44 3.24
CA LYS A 62 -14.62 4.89 2.08
C LYS A 62 -13.42 3.97 1.81
N GLY A 63 -12.78 3.47 2.87
CA GLY A 63 -11.68 2.52 2.73
C GLY A 63 -12.14 1.18 2.15
N LEU A 64 -13.22 0.61 2.67
CA LEU A 64 -13.79 -0.65 2.17
C LEU A 64 -14.34 -0.52 0.75
N ILE A 65 -15.07 0.57 0.43
CA ILE A 65 -15.53 0.84 -0.94
C ILE A 65 -14.34 0.91 -1.91
N ALA A 66 -13.27 1.59 -1.52
CA ALA A 66 -12.08 1.68 -2.34
C ALA A 66 -11.42 0.31 -2.58
N ALA A 67 -11.33 -0.52 -1.54
CA ALA A 67 -10.80 -1.87 -1.66
C ALA A 67 -11.68 -2.76 -2.54
N CYS A 68 -13.01 -2.69 -2.39
CA CYS A 68 -13.96 -3.40 -3.25
C CYS A 68 -13.89 -2.94 -4.71
N LEU A 69 -13.71 -1.64 -4.97
CA LEU A 69 -13.46 -1.14 -6.32
C LEU A 69 -12.17 -1.74 -6.90
N GLY A 70 -11.14 -1.86 -6.08
CA GLY A 70 -9.90 -2.53 -6.48
C GLY A 70 -10.12 -3.98 -6.86
N LEU A 71 -10.86 -4.74 -6.05
CA LEU A 71 -11.25 -6.12 -6.35
C LEU A 71 -12.01 -6.23 -7.68
N ILE A 72 -12.99 -5.34 -7.91
CA ILE A 72 -13.77 -5.34 -9.16
C ILE A 72 -12.88 -5.05 -10.37
N ILE A 73 -11.98 -4.07 -10.28
CA ILE A 73 -11.05 -3.77 -11.37
C ILE A 73 -10.09 -4.96 -11.59
N GLY A 74 -9.61 -5.61 -10.53
CA GLY A 74 -8.74 -6.77 -10.61
C GLY A 74 -9.46 -8.03 -11.10
N SER A 75 -10.79 -8.11 -10.96
CA SER A 75 -11.57 -9.22 -11.49
C SER A 75 -11.87 -9.11 -13.00
N ILE A 76 -11.43 -8.07 -13.69
CA ILE A 76 -11.53 -7.98 -15.15
C ILE A 76 -10.49 -8.92 -15.76
N GLY A 77 -10.93 -9.79 -16.68
CA GLY A 77 -10.07 -10.74 -17.37
C GLY A 77 -10.43 -12.21 -17.14
N ILE A 78 -9.48 -13.08 -17.38
CA ILE A 78 -9.66 -14.53 -17.20
C ILE A 78 -9.54 -14.87 -15.71
N SER A 79 -10.45 -15.67 -15.19
CA SER A 79 -10.40 -16.20 -13.83
C SER A 79 -9.19 -17.13 -13.64
N PRO A 80 -8.30 -16.89 -12.67
CA PRO A 80 -7.22 -17.82 -12.38
C PRO A 80 -7.71 -19.14 -11.76
N GLY A 81 -8.92 -19.15 -11.17
CA GLY A 81 -9.49 -20.33 -10.55
C GLY A 81 -10.28 -21.23 -11.51
N SER A 82 -11.09 -20.64 -12.41
CA SER A 82 -11.97 -21.38 -13.34
C SER A 82 -11.52 -21.31 -14.80
N SER A 83 -10.52 -20.49 -15.14
CA SER A 83 -10.07 -20.22 -16.50
C SER A 83 -11.18 -19.65 -17.42
N GLU A 84 -12.26 -19.15 -16.84
CA GLU A 84 -13.36 -18.52 -17.59
C GLU A 84 -13.16 -17.01 -17.67
N TYR A 85 -13.70 -16.42 -18.75
CA TYR A 85 -13.74 -14.97 -18.90
C TYR A 85 -14.71 -14.37 -17.88
N ARG A 86 -14.22 -13.43 -17.07
CA ARG A 86 -15.02 -12.62 -16.15
C ARG A 86 -15.38 -11.30 -16.85
N LEU A 87 -16.63 -10.86 -16.69
CA LEU A 87 -17.13 -9.63 -17.33
C LEU A 87 -16.93 -9.68 -18.86
N ASP A 88 -17.39 -10.77 -19.48
CA ASP A 88 -17.35 -10.91 -20.91
C ASP A 88 -18.35 -9.93 -21.56
N PHE A 89 -17.82 -8.83 -22.05
CA PHE A 89 -18.58 -7.84 -22.80
C PHE A 89 -18.75 -8.17 -24.28
N SER A 90 -18.28 -9.36 -24.75
CA SER A 90 -18.35 -9.75 -26.15
C SER A 90 -19.79 -9.81 -26.69
N ASN A 91 -20.74 -10.17 -25.82
CA ASN A 91 -22.16 -10.20 -26.16
C ASN A 91 -22.82 -8.81 -26.17
N PHE A 92 -22.22 -7.81 -25.53
CA PHE A 92 -22.75 -6.44 -25.45
C PHE A 92 -22.18 -5.53 -26.55
N LEU A 93 -20.95 -5.79 -26.95
CA LEU A 93 -20.28 -5.09 -28.03
C LEU A 93 -20.16 -6.11 -29.16
N GLU A 94 -20.98 -6.00 -30.22
CA GLU A 94 -20.83 -6.75 -31.47
C GLU A 94 -19.46 -6.52 -32.15
N VAL A 95 -18.45 -6.25 -31.36
CA VAL A 95 -17.11 -5.84 -31.76
C VAL A 95 -16.18 -7.03 -31.57
N GLN A 96 -16.04 -7.82 -32.61
CA GLN A 96 -14.95 -8.80 -32.81
C GLN A 96 -13.57 -8.10 -32.81
N ASN A 97 -13.34 -7.12 -31.90
CA ASN A 97 -12.19 -6.22 -31.99
C ASN A 97 -11.26 -6.36 -30.77
N SER A 98 -10.04 -5.93 -31.00
CA SER A 98 -8.92 -5.82 -30.07
C SER A 98 -9.25 -5.38 -28.63
N ALA A 99 -10.39 -4.71 -28.41
CA ALA A 99 -10.85 -4.29 -27.08
C ALA A 99 -11.33 -5.46 -26.21
N VAL A 100 -12.05 -6.45 -26.78
CA VAL A 100 -12.49 -7.65 -26.07
C VAL A 100 -11.28 -8.50 -25.71
N MET A 101 -10.34 -8.65 -26.63
CA MET A 101 -9.09 -9.37 -26.41
C MET A 101 -8.21 -8.67 -25.35
N TYR A 102 -8.21 -7.34 -25.30
CA TYR A 102 -7.51 -6.58 -24.28
C TYR A 102 -8.10 -6.81 -22.87
N LEU A 103 -9.43 -6.75 -22.75
CA LEU A 103 -10.12 -6.98 -21.49
C LEU A 103 -9.98 -8.44 -21.02
N GLY A 104 -9.89 -9.39 -21.93
CA GLY A 104 -9.63 -10.79 -21.61
C GLY A 104 -8.32 -11.02 -20.87
N ASN A 105 -7.28 -10.27 -21.20
CA ASN A 105 -5.98 -10.34 -20.51
C ASN A 105 -5.95 -9.60 -19.17
N GLY A 106 -7.04 -8.90 -18.82
CA GLY A 106 -7.09 -8.05 -17.62
C GLY A 106 -6.33 -6.74 -17.77
N ILE A 107 -6.51 -5.85 -16.80
CA ILE A 107 -5.83 -4.56 -16.78
C ILE A 107 -4.46 -4.73 -16.14
N HIS A 108 -3.43 -4.28 -16.85
CA HIS A 108 -2.06 -4.44 -16.39
C HIS A 108 -1.80 -3.62 -15.12
N LEU A 109 -1.11 -4.22 -14.14
CA LEU A 109 -0.79 -3.62 -12.85
C LEU A 109 -0.16 -2.23 -12.96
N MET A 110 0.79 -2.05 -13.90
CA MET A 110 1.48 -0.76 -14.09
C MET A 110 0.51 0.35 -14.51
N VAL A 111 -0.49 0.01 -15.33
CA VAL A 111 -1.54 0.96 -15.74
C VAL A 111 -2.31 1.45 -14.53
N VAL A 112 -2.76 0.51 -13.67
CA VAL A 112 -3.51 0.82 -12.45
C VAL A 112 -2.66 1.64 -11.49
N ALA A 113 -1.42 1.20 -11.22
CA ALA A 113 -0.52 1.86 -10.27
C ALA A 113 -0.20 3.31 -10.68
N ILE A 114 0.18 3.52 -11.93
CA ILE A 114 0.50 4.86 -12.45
C ILE A 114 -0.75 5.75 -12.43
N SER A 115 -1.89 5.22 -12.85
CA SER A 115 -3.15 5.97 -12.89
C SER A 115 -3.63 6.41 -11.52
N ILE A 116 -3.51 5.55 -10.51
CA ILE A 116 -3.97 5.84 -9.14
C ILE A 116 -3.05 6.82 -8.42
N PHE A 117 -1.74 6.71 -8.61
CA PHE A 117 -0.79 7.52 -7.84
C PHE A 117 -0.28 8.73 -8.60
N ALA A 118 0.11 8.61 -9.87
CA ALA A 118 0.75 9.71 -10.59
C ALA A 118 -0.25 10.73 -11.16
N LEU A 119 -1.33 10.30 -11.80
CA LEU A 119 -2.27 11.21 -12.45
C LEU A 119 -2.94 12.20 -11.50
N PRO A 120 -3.44 11.80 -10.32
CA PRO A 120 -4.03 12.74 -9.37
C PRO A 120 -3.05 13.78 -8.84
N GLU A 121 -1.78 13.41 -8.65
CA GLU A 121 -0.74 14.35 -8.20
C GLU A 121 -0.45 15.41 -9.28
N ILE A 122 -0.35 14.99 -10.54
CA ILE A 122 -0.15 15.91 -11.66
C ILE A 122 -1.32 16.89 -11.78
N VAL A 123 -2.56 16.40 -11.72
CA VAL A 123 -3.75 17.26 -11.78
C VAL A 123 -3.77 18.29 -10.65
N GLU A 124 -3.40 17.89 -9.44
CA GLU A 124 -3.37 18.80 -8.30
C GLU A 124 -2.25 19.85 -8.44
N LEU A 125 -1.06 19.43 -8.84
CA LEU A 125 0.07 20.32 -9.04
C LEU A 125 -0.19 21.32 -10.19
N LEU A 126 -0.84 20.88 -11.26
CA LEU A 126 -1.27 21.78 -12.35
C LEU A 126 -2.28 22.83 -11.86
N ARG A 127 -3.22 22.43 -10.98
CA ARG A 127 -4.21 23.35 -10.43
C ARG A 127 -3.58 24.37 -9.47
N SER A 128 -2.55 23.98 -8.71
CA SER A 128 -1.90 24.86 -7.74
C SER A 128 -1.10 25.98 -8.40
N ASN A 129 -0.65 25.78 -9.64
CA ASN A 129 0.16 26.70 -10.45
C ASN A 129 1.32 27.36 -9.67
N LYS A 130 1.90 26.64 -8.70
CA LYS A 130 2.99 27.11 -7.85
C LYS A 130 4.20 26.21 -8.01
N ALA A 131 5.37 26.72 -7.72
CA ALA A 131 6.56 25.90 -7.53
C ALA A 131 6.37 25.01 -6.30
N ILE A 132 6.91 23.78 -6.34
CA ILE A 132 6.78 22.80 -5.26
C ILE A 132 7.46 23.33 -3.98
N SER A 133 8.54 24.10 -4.13
CA SER A 133 9.31 24.63 -2.99
C SER A 133 9.82 26.04 -3.28
N GLU A 134 9.98 26.82 -2.22
CA GLU A 134 10.71 28.08 -2.28
C GLU A 134 12.23 27.85 -2.31
N LYS A 135 12.99 28.76 -2.91
CA LYS A 135 14.45 28.67 -2.99
C LYS A 135 15.06 28.65 -1.57
N ALA A 136 15.46 27.48 -1.11
CA ALA A 136 16.21 27.32 0.12
C ALA A 136 17.71 27.17 -0.16
N LYS A 137 18.55 27.95 0.52
CA LYS A 137 20.02 27.78 0.46
C LYS A 137 20.37 26.50 1.26
N LEU A 138 20.79 25.45 0.58
CA LEU A 138 21.34 24.25 1.20
C LEU A 138 22.81 24.51 1.56
N GLU A 139 23.12 24.55 2.86
CA GLU A 139 24.50 24.62 3.33
C GLU A 139 25.16 23.25 3.26
N SER A 140 26.32 23.17 2.64
CA SER A 140 27.07 21.93 2.47
C SER A 140 27.74 21.42 3.76
N SER A 141 27.82 22.25 4.80
CA SER A 141 28.48 21.93 6.07
C SER A 141 27.64 21.12 7.07
N GLY A 142 26.34 20.93 6.79
CA GLY A 142 25.40 20.27 7.71
C GLY A 142 25.57 18.75 7.86
N TRP A 143 26.31 18.09 6.97
CA TRP A 143 26.47 16.63 6.89
C TRP A 143 27.11 15.99 8.13
N LEU A 144 28.27 16.50 8.51
CA LEU A 144 29.01 16.00 9.68
C LEU A 144 28.23 16.23 10.97
N LYS A 145 27.48 17.34 11.03
CA LYS A 145 26.63 17.65 12.17
C LYS A 145 25.45 16.69 12.26
N GLY A 146 24.75 16.42 11.14
CA GLY A 146 23.67 15.45 11.10
C GLY A 146 24.09 14.04 11.50
N PHE A 147 25.28 13.61 11.06
CA PHE A 147 25.86 12.33 11.47
C PHE A 147 26.16 12.25 12.98
N LYS A 148 26.69 13.35 13.54
CA LYS A 148 26.96 13.46 14.99
C LYS A 148 25.63 13.44 15.79
N ASP A 149 24.63 14.16 15.34
CA ASP A 149 23.29 14.19 15.96
C ASP A 149 22.63 12.81 15.94
N PHE A 150 22.78 12.07 14.85
CA PHE A 150 22.30 10.69 14.74
C PHE A 150 22.98 9.77 15.75
N ILE A 151 24.31 9.77 15.85
CA ILE A 151 25.06 8.93 16.79
C ILE A 151 24.71 9.28 18.23
N SER A 152 24.56 10.57 18.54
CA SER A 152 24.17 11.04 19.87
C SER A 152 22.78 10.55 20.29
N ASN A 153 21.88 10.33 19.32
CA ASN A 153 20.52 9.87 19.55
C ASN A 153 20.28 8.40 19.15
N LYS A 154 21.33 7.57 19.10
CA LYS A 154 21.28 6.16 18.64
C LYS A 154 20.18 5.31 19.30
N TRP A 155 19.92 5.52 20.58
CA TRP A 155 18.87 4.80 21.32
C TRP A 155 17.45 5.22 20.90
N LEU A 156 17.25 6.50 20.58
CA LEU A 156 16.00 6.99 20.03
C LEU A 156 15.77 6.38 18.64
N VAL A 157 16.80 6.41 17.80
CA VAL A 157 16.77 5.78 16.46
C VAL A 157 16.38 4.30 16.57
N LEU A 158 17.05 3.54 17.42
CA LEU A 158 16.78 2.11 17.57
C LEU A 158 15.34 1.83 17.99
N ARG A 159 14.85 2.55 18.99
CA ARG A 159 13.46 2.40 19.48
C ARG A 159 12.43 2.77 18.40
N CYS A 160 12.64 3.89 17.72
CA CYS A 160 11.74 4.31 16.65
C CYS A 160 11.81 3.38 15.44
N SER A 161 12.97 2.83 15.10
CA SER A 161 13.12 1.84 14.05
C SER A 161 12.39 0.54 14.39
N PHE A 162 12.50 0.07 15.63
CA PHE A 162 11.76 -1.10 16.10
C PHE A 162 10.25 -0.86 16.04
N LEU A 163 9.80 0.31 16.51
CA LEU A 163 8.39 0.71 16.46
C LEU A 163 7.88 0.74 15.01
N GLY A 164 8.65 1.35 14.11
CA GLY A 164 8.31 1.41 12.69
C GLY A 164 8.20 0.03 12.05
N SER A 165 9.18 -0.85 12.27
CA SER A 165 9.16 -2.23 11.76
C SER A 165 7.97 -3.01 12.29
N PHE A 166 7.65 -2.87 13.59
CA PHE A 166 6.53 -3.58 14.21
C PHE A 166 5.18 -3.10 13.67
N ILE A 167 5.00 -1.78 13.51
CA ILE A 167 3.78 -1.22 12.93
C ILE A 167 3.68 -1.58 11.43
N GLY A 168 4.81 -1.65 10.74
CA GLY A 168 4.89 -2.08 9.34
C GLY A 168 4.38 -3.49 9.07
N LEU A 169 4.39 -4.37 10.09
CA LEU A 169 3.76 -5.70 10.00
C LEU A 169 2.24 -5.62 9.79
N ILE A 170 1.61 -4.52 10.16
CA ILE A 170 0.17 -4.35 10.08
C ILE A 170 -0.17 -3.73 8.72
N PRO A 171 -0.80 -4.47 7.80
CA PRO A 171 -1.17 -3.95 6.50
C PRO A 171 -2.06 -2.71 6.61
N GLY A 172 -1.84 -1.73 5.75
CA GLY A 172 -2.71 -0.57 5.63
C GLY A 172 -2.45 0.58 6.59
N ILE A 173 -1.60 0.44 7.61
CA ILE A 173 -1.18 1.59 8.41
C ILE A 173 -0.29 2.47 7.53
N GLY A 174 -0.85 3.58 7.05
CA GLY A 174 -0.14 4.51 6.18
C GLY A 174 1.09 5.13 6.85
N GLY A 175 2.08 5.52 6.04
CA GLY A 175 3.32 6.14 6.52
C GLY A 175 3.08 7.34 7.43
N SER A 176 2.09 8.16 7.12
CA SER A 176 1.73 9.34 7.92
C SER A 176 1.34 9.02 9.38
N CYS A 177 0.65 7.90 9.62
CA CYS A 177 0.30 7.48 10.97
C CYS A 177 1.54 7.11 11.78
N ILE A 178 2.48 6.42 11.17
CA ILE A 178 3.73 5.99 11.80
C ILE A 178 4.58 7.19 12.19
N ASP A 179 4.66 8.18 11.32
CA ASP A 179 5.41 9.40 11.57
C ASP A 179 4.89 10.13 12.81
N TRP A 180 3.56 10.25 12.95
CA TRP A 180 2.94 10.87 14.12
C TRP A 180 3.11 10.05 15.40
N ILE A 181 2.96 8.73 15.33
CA ILE A 181 3.16 7.83 16.47
C ILE A 181 4.62 7.92 16.95
N SER A 182 5.55 7.89 16.00
CA SER A 182 6.97 7.97 16.30
C SER A 182 7.41 9.35 16.81
N TYR A 183 6.84 10.42 16.26
CA TYR A 183 7.02 11.77 16.79
C TYR A 183 6.53 11.88 18.23
N SER A 184 5.34 11.36 18.52
CA SER A 184 4.78 11.35 19.86
C SER A 184 5.64 10.52 20.82
N HIS A 185 6.10 9.34 20.39
CA HIS A 185 7.02 8.50 21.16
C HIS A 185 8.35 9.23 21.42
N ALA A 186 8.92 9.86 20.41
CA ALA A 186 10.15 10.64 20.58
C ALA A 186 9.95 11.75 21.61
N LYS A 187 8.89 12.55 21.47
CA LYS A 187 8.58 13.66 22.37
C LYS A 187 8.37 13.21 23.83
N THR A 188 7.70 12.07 24.05
CA THR A 188 7.39 11.60 25.41
C THR A 188 8.53 10.83 26.06
N SER A 189 9.43 10.22 25.26
CA SER A 189 10.48 9.34 25.77
C SER A 189 11.84 10.00 26.00
N VAL A 190 12.03 11.23 25.54
CA VAL A 190 13.29 11.96 25.70
C VAL A 190 13.16 13.03 26.79
N LYS A 191 14.28 13.29 27.48
CA LYS A 191 14.39 14.40 28.45
C LYS A 191 14.51 15.74 27.70
N ASN A 192 14.06 16.83 28.31
CA ASN A 192 14.13 18.19 27.77
C ASN A 192 13.43 18.29 26.39
N ASN A 193 12.14 18.01 26.38
CA ASN A 193 11.29 17.93 25.17
C ASN A 193 10.56 19.26 24.82
N GLU A 194 10.90 20.36 25.48
CA GLU A 194 10.22 21.67 25.33
C GLU A 194 10.44 22.31 23.95
N GLU A 195 11.54 21.96 23.29
CA GLU A 195 11.91 22.45 21.96
C GLU A 195 11.30 21.63 20.80
N PHE A 196 10.54 20.55 21.09
CA PHE A 196 9.83 19.82 20.05
C PHE A 196 8.80 20.73 19.36
N GLY A 197 8.85 20.74 18.03
CA GLY A 197 8.06 21.66 17.19
C GLY A 197 8.70 23.04 16.99
N LYS A 198 9.81 23.35 17.68
CA LYS A 198 10.55 24.61 17.57
C LYS A 198 11.95 24.47 16.96
N GLY A 199 12.27 23.31 16.41
CA GLY A 199 13.54 23.03 15.73
C GLY A 199 14.40 21.95 16.37
N ASP A 200 13.90 21.22 17.36
CA ASP A 200 14.60 20.06 17.93
C ASP A 200 14.76 18.97 16.87
N ILE A 201 16.01 18.60 16.60
CA ILE A 201 16.36 17.58 15.61
C ILE A 201 15.78 16.20 15.93
N ARG A 202 15.54 15.88 17.21
CA ARG A 202 14.96 14.62 17.66
C ARG A 202 13.53 14.43 17.18
N GLY A 203 12.81 15.56 16.96
CA GLY A 203 11.47 15.56 16.36
C GLY A 203 11.46 15.15 14.88
N VAL A 204 12.63 15.10 14.23
CA VAL A 204 12.81 14.59 12.87
C VAL A 204 13.42 13.19 12.89
N ILE A 205 14.43 12.97 13.72
CA ILE A 205 15.10 11.66 13.85
C ILE A 205 14.10 10.57 14.18
N GLY A 206 13.14 10.80 15.08
CA GLY A 206 12.14 9.81 15.47
C GLY A 206 11.28 9.33 14.29
N PRO A 207 10.48 10.20 13.66
CA PRO A 207 9.64 9.86 12.50
C PRO A 207 10.43 9.25 11.34
N GLU A 208 11.52 9.87 10.94
CA GLU A 208 12.35 9.37 9.84
C GLU A 208 12.88 7.96 10.13
N SER A 209 13.26 7.68 11.39
CA SER A 209 13.71 6.38 11.81
C SER A 209 12.64 5.30 11.67
N SER A 210 11.40 5.62 11.98
CA SER A 210 10.30 4.69 11.89
C SER A 210 9.78 4.52 10.45
N SER A 211 9.74 5.59 9.68
CA SER A 211 9.20 5.59 8.32
C SER A 211 9.96 4.64 7.40
N ASN A 212 11.28 4.61 7.50
CA ASN A 212 12.11 3.70 6.70
C ASN A 212 12.07 2.24 7.18
N SER A 213 12.16 2.03 8.48
CA SER A 213 12.13 0.67 9.02
C SER A 213 10.76 0.01 8.88
N LYS A 214 9.70 0.80 8.74
CA LYS A 214 8.35 0.34 8.38
C LYS A 214 8.34 -0.43 7.05
N GLU A 215 9.07 0.05 6.03
CA GLU A 215 9.09 -0.64 4.74
C GLU A 215 9.68 -2.05 4.87
N GLY A 216 10.73 -2.21 5.71
CA GLY A 216 11.23 -3.54 6.06
C GLY A 216 10.19 -4.39 6.78
N GLY A 217 9.44 -3.80 7.72
CA GLY A 217 8.32 -4.48 8.38
C GLY A 217 7.21 -4.90 7.41
N ALA A 218 6.84 -4.03 6.46
CA ALA A 218 5.79 -4.27 5.47
C ALA A 218 6.14 -5.37 4.46
N LEU A 219 7.43 -5.64 4.23
CA LEU A 219 7.85 -6.76 3.40
C LEU A 219 7.54 -8.13 4.03
N ILE A 220 7.43 -8.21 5.36
CA ILE A 220 7.11 -9.48 6.04
C ILE A 220 5.76 -10.02 5.57
N PRO A 221 4.62 -9.33 5.80
CA PRO A 221 3.34 -9.81 5.30
C PRO A 221 3.30 -9.94 3.77
N THR A 222 4.02 -9.08 3.05
CA THR A 222 4.03 -9.09 1.59
C THR A 222 4.71 -10.33 1.02
N LEU A 223 5.90 -10.67 1.47
CA LEU A 223 6.66 -11.80 0.93
C LEU A 223 6.23 -13.14 1.53
N LEU A 224 5.82 -13.15 2.81
CA LEU A 224 5.50 -14.39 3.52
C LEU A 224 4.04 -14.82 3.35
N PHE A 225 3.12 -13.85 3.27
CA PHE A 225 1.68 -14.13 3.24
C PHE A 225 0.98 -13.60 1.99
N ALA A 226 1.73 -13.04 1.03
CA ALA A 226 1.17 -12.37 -0.15
C ALA A 226 0.16 -11.25 0.20
N ILE A 227 0.34 -10.56 1.33
CA ILE A 227 -0.50 -9.45 1.77
C ILE A 227 0.32 -8.18 1.77
N PRO A 228 0.07 -7.25 0.83
CA PRO A 228 0.86 -6.03 0.77
C PRO A 228 0.60 -5.13 1.98
N GLY A 229 1.67 -4.74 2.66
CA GLY A 229 1.62 -3.87 3.84
C GLY A 229 1.41 -2.39 3.49
N SER A 230 1.72 -1.99 2.27
CA SER A 230 1.63 -0.61 1.78
C SER A 230 1.34 -0.58 0.28
N GLY A 231 1.01 0.61 -0.27
CA GLY A 231 0.86 0.78 -1.72
C GLY A 231 2.16 0.45 -2.49
N GLY A 232 3.32 0.76 -1.92
CA GLY A 232 4.62 0.43 -2.52
C GLY A 232 4.86 -1.08 -2.54
N THR A 233 4.56 -1.79 -1.45
CA THR A 233 4.70 -3.25 -1.41
C THR A 233 3.65 -3.96 -2.26
N ALA A 234 2.47 -3.34 -2.50
CA ALA A 234 1.49 -3.86 -3.45
C ALA A 234 2.03 -3.82 -4.89
N VAL A 235 2.65 -2.71 -5.28
CA VAL A 235 3.31 -2.60 -6.60
C VAL A 235 4.47 -3.60 -6.72
N LEU A 236 5.28 -3.74 -5.68
CA LEU A 236 6.36 -4.73 -5.64
C LEU A 236 5.82 -6.16 -5.81
N MET A 237 4.77 -6.50 -5.07
CA MET A 237 4.14 -7.82 -5.13
C MET A 237 3.62 -8.13 -6.53
N GLY A 238 2.92 -7.18 -7.13
CA GLY A 238 2.45 -7.34 -8.50
C GLY A 238 3.59 -7.43 -9.52
N GLY A 239 4.67 -6.69 -9.32
CA GLY A 239 5.89 -6.83 -10.14
C GLY A 239 6.52 -8.23 -10.03
N LEU A 240 6.52 -8.82 -8.83
CA LEU A 240 7.01 -10.19 -8.62
C LEU A 240 6.12 -11.21 -9.34
N ILE A 241 4.80 -11.07 -9.24
CA ILE A 241 3.83 -11.93 -9.93
C ILE A 241 4.02 -11.87 -11.44
N LEU A 242 4.22 -10.69 -12.02
CA LEU A 242 4.51 -10.52 -13.45
C LEU A 242 5.81 -11.20 -13.90
N LEU A 243 6.77 -11.36 -13.00
CA LEU A 243 8.01 -12.10 -13.24
C LEU A 243 7.87 -13.61 -12.99
N GLY A 244 6.65 -14.10 -12.72
CA GLY A 244 6.38 -15.49 -12.40
C GLY A 244 6.82 -15.89 -10.99
N VAL A 245 6.99 -14.92 -10.10
CA VAL A 245 7.34 -15.14 -8.69
C VAL A 245 6.12 -14.90 -7.84
N GLU A 246 5.51 -15.96 -7.35
CA GLU A 246 4.35 -15.91 -6.48
C GLU A 246 4.76 -15.74 -5.02
N PRO A 247 4.49 -14.56 -4.38
CA PRO A 247 4.73 -14.36 -2.96
C PRO A 247 3.89 -15.32 -2.10
N GLY A 248 4.32 -15.54 -0.87
CA GLY A 248 3.64 -16.43 0.06
C GLY A 248 4.36 -17.76 0.26
N ILE A 249 3.59 -18.81 0.54
CA ILE A 249 4.10 -20.15 0.92
C ILE A 249 5.03 -20.72 -0.16
N GLN A 250 4.67 -20.58 -1.44
CA GLN A 250 5.46 -21.13 -2.56
C GLN A 250 6.85 -20.48 -2.65
N LEU A 251 6.92 -19.16 -2.46
CA LEU A 251 8.18 -18.43 -2.49
C LEU A 251 9.11 -18.89 -1.36
N ILE A 252 8.57 -19.11 -0.16
CA ILE A 252 9.36 -19.53 0.99
C ILE A 252 9.87 -20.97 0.85
N ASN A 253 9.05 -21.86 0.29
CA ASN A 253 9.41 -23.26 0.15
C ASN A 253 10.40 -23.49 -0.97
N ASN A 254 10.16 -22.87 -2.12
CA ASN A 254 10.86 -23.20 -3.35
C ASN A 254 11.99 -22.23 -3.69
N ARG A 255 11.92 -20.97 -3.23
CA ARG A 255 12.80 -19.89 -3.63
C ARG A 255 13.20 -18.98 -2.47
N LEU A 256 13.58 -19.58 -1.35
CA LEU A 256 14.06 -18.84 -0.16
C LEU A 256 15.29 -17.97 -0.46
N ASP A 257 16.14 -18.42 -1.40
CA ASP A 257 17.25 -17.66 -1.96
C ASP A 257 16.81 -16.31 -2.51
N LEU A 258 15.69 -16.29 -3.24
CA LEU A 258 15.13 -15.08 -3.83
C LEU A 258 14.56 -14.14 -2.76
N VAL A 259 13.94 -14.67 -1.70
CA VAL A 259 13.49 -13.88 -0.56
C VAL A 259 14.66 -13.13 0.08
N TYR A 260 15.75 -13.82 0.39
CA TYR A 260 16.95 -13.17 0.93
C TYR A 260 17.58 -12.17 -0.05
N THR A 261 17.57 -12.49 -1.34
CA THR A 261 18.06 -11.57 -2.38
C THR A 261 17.25 -10.27 -2.38
N ILE A 262 15.91 -10.33 -2.31
CA ILE A 262 15.04 -9.14 -2.25
C ILE A 262 15.35 -8.31 -1.00
N ILE A 263 15.46 -8.96 0.15
CA ILE A 263 15.71 -8.29 1.44
C ILE A 263 17.04 -7.55 1.42
N TRP A 264 18.11 -8.24 1.01
CA TRP A 264 19.44 -7.64 1.01
C TRP A 264 19.64 -6.65 -0.13
N SER A 265 18.98 -6.84 -1.28
CA SER A 265 18.98 -5.83 -2.35
C SER A 265 18.26 -4.55 -1.91
N LEU A 266 17.19 -4.65 -1.12
CA LEU A 266 16.55 -3.47 -0.52
C LEU A 266 17.52 -2.74 0.44
N ALA A 267 18.23 -3.46 1.28
CA ALA A 267 19.23 -2.88 2.18
C ALA A 267 20.35 -2.15 1.40
N ILE A 268 20.85 -2.78 0.36
CA ILE A 268 21.89 -2.20 -0.52
C ILE A 268 21.31 -0.98 -1.26
N ALA A 269 20.10 -1.09 -1.82
CA ALA A 269 19.43 0.01 -2.51
C ALA A 269 19.21 1.22 -1.59
N ASN A 270 18.89 1.01 -0.31
CA ASN A 270 18.77 2.09 0.66
C ASN A 270 20.11 2.83 0.89
N ILE A 271 21.22 2.08 0.95
CA ILE A 271 22.57 2.68 1.10
C ILE A 271 22.91 3.52 -0.13
N PHE A 272 22.82 2.92 -1.33
CA PHE A 272 23.15 3.61 -2.58
C PHE A 272 22.16 4.75 -2.86
N GLY A 273 20.88 4.53 -2.66
CA GLY A 273 19.84 5.55 -2.84
C GLY A 273 20.07 6.76 -1.94
N ALA A 274 20.42 6.54 -0.68
CA ALA A 274 20.76 7.63 0.23
C ALA A 274 22.01 8.39 -0.23
N LEU A 275 23.06 7.70 -0.70
CA LEU A 275 24.25 8.35 -1.25
C LEU A 275 23.93 9.21 -2.47
N VAL A 276 23.14 8.67 -3.40
CA VAL A 276 22.71 9.36 -4.61
C VAL A 276 21.84 10.59 -4.26
N CYS A 277 20.86 10.42 -3.36
CA CYS A 277 19.99 11.51 -2.92
C CYS A 277 20.81 12.67 -2.30
N VAL A 278 21.83 12.32 -1.54
CA VAL A 278 22.75 13.28 -0.96
C VAL A 278 23.54 14.03 -2.03
N TYR A 279 24.16 13.31 -2.93
CA TYR A 279 24.95 13.88 -4.02
C TYR A 279 24.07 14.76 -4.92
N LEU A 280 22.86 14.32 -5.22
CA LEU A 280 21.90 15.04 -6.06
C LEU A 280 21.00 16.01 -5.30
N ALA A 281 21.18 16.20 -3.99
CA ALA A 281 20.30 17.06 -3.19
C ALA A 281 20.21 18.50 -3.72
N LYS A 282 21.34 19.08 -4.15
CA LYS A 282 21.36 20.44 -4.72
C LYS A 282 20.62 20.52 -6.07
N PRO A 283 20.94 19.72 -7.10
CA PRO A 283 20.22 19.76 -8.37
C PRO A 283 18.74 19.41 -8.22
N ILE A 284 18.39 18.42 -7.39
CA ILE A 284 16.98 18.07 -7.14
C ILE A 284 16.24 19.23 -6.47
N SER A 285 16.86 19.89 -5.49
CA SER A 285 16.27 21.08 -4.85
C SER A 285 16.08 22.22 -5.84
N SER A 286 16.94 22.39 -6.84
CA SER A 286 16.74 23.40 -7.88
C SER A 286 15.59 23.05 -8.83
N LEU A 287 15.38 21.75 -9.13
CA LEU A 287 14.25 21.30 -9.93
C LEU A 287 12.90 21.59 -9.25
N THR A 288 12.82 21.45 -7.92
CA THR A 288 11.56 21.72 -7.19
C THR A 288 11.18 23.21 -7.15
N THR A 289 12.10 24.11 -7.51
CA THR A 289 11.83 25.55 -7.63
C THR A 289 11.31 25.97 -9.00
N ILE A 290 11.34 25.07 -10.01
CA ILE A 290 10.80 25.32 -11.33
C ILE A 290 9.28 25.26 -11.25
N ASN A 291 8.63 26.17 -11.99
CA ASN A 291 7.17 26.20 -12.05
C ASN A 291 6.66 24.87 -12.62
N PHE A 292 5.77 24.20 -11.91
CA PHE A 292 5.31 22.86 -12.28
C PHE A 292 4.69 22.83 -13.70
N THR A 293 4.07 23.92 -14.12
CA THR A 293 3.47 24.05 -15.47
C THR A 293 4.50 23.78 -16.59
N ILE A 294 5.78 24.06 -16.36
CA ILE A 294 6.84 23.79 -17.33
C ILE A 294 7.25 22.31 -17.34
N LEU A 295 7.23 21.67 -16.17
CA LEU A 295 7.60 20.27 -16.02
C LEU A 295 6.47 19.31 -16.42
N ALA A 296 5.21 19.76 -16.30
CA ALA A 296 4.05 18.92 -16.50
C ALA A 296 3.97 18.24 -17.88
N PRO A 297 4.19 18.92 -19.02
CA PRO A 297 4.13 18.27 -20.33
C PRO A 297 5.13 17.13 -20.46
N PHE A 298 6.35 17.32 -19.94
CA PHE A 298 7.38 16.29 -19.96
C PHE A 298 6.98 15.09 -19.10
N LEU A 299 6.49 15.33 -17.88
CA LEU A 299 6.05 14.26 -16.98
C LEU A 299 4.84 13.50 -17.54
N ILE A 300 3.87 14.21 -18.12
CA ILE A 300 2.70 13.60 -18.77
C ILE A 300 3.15 12.71 -19.92
N SER A 301 4.03 13.20 -20.79
CA SER A 301 4.55 12.42 -21.93
C SER A 301 5.27 11.15 -21.47
N LEU A 302 6.08 11.25 -20.42
CA LEU A 302 6.79 10.13 -19.84
C LEU A 302 5.82 9.09 -19.23
N ILE A 303 4.77 9.56 -18.55
CA ILE A 303 3.73 8.70 -17.97
C ILE A 303 2.94 7.99 -19.07
N LEU A 304 2.50 8.70 -20.09
CA LEU A 304 1.76 8.10 -21.23
C LEU A 304 2.62 7.07 -21.95
N PHE A 305 3.90 7.36 -22.15
CA PHE A 305 4.85 6.40 -22.71
C PHE A 305 5.02 5.16 -21.83
N ALA A 306 5.17 5.33 -20.52
CA ALA A 306 5.29 4.22 -19.57
C ALA A 306 4.04 3.34 -19.55
N ILE A 307 2.84 3.94 -19.58
CA ILE A 307 1.57 3.23 -19.66
C ILE A 307 1.48 2.44 -20.95
N TYR A 308 1.72 3.08 -22.11
CA TYR A 308 1.66 2.41 -23.40
C TYR A 308 2.66 1.26 -23.51
N ASN A 309 3.86 1.42 -22.96
CA ASN A 309 4.90 0.37 -22.99
C ASN A 309 4.60 -0.83 -22.08
N SER A 310 3.59 -0.75 -21.23
CA SER A 310 3.20 -1.81 -20.29
C SER A 310 2.70 -3.06 -21.02
N SER A 311 1.75 -2.92 -21.91
CA SER A 311 1.24 -4.03 -22.77
C SER A 311 1.25 -3.70 -24.26
N ARG A 312 1.81 -2.56 -24.64
CA ARG A 312 1.83 -2.02 -26.03
C ARG A 312 0.44 -1.92 -26.64
N SER A 313 -0.57 -1.67 -25.82
CA SER A 313 -1.95 -1.53 -26.22
C SER A 313 -2.47 -0.11 -26.03
N TRP A 314 -3.25 0.39 -26.98
CA TRP A 314 -3.98 1.65 -26.82
C TRP A 314 -5.05 1.57 -25.73
N GLY A 315 -5.54 0.38 -25.43
CA GLY A 315 -6.45 0.11 -24.32
C GLY A 315 -5.88 0.56 -22.97
N ASP A 316 -4.57 0.40 -22.76
CA ASP A 316 -3.89 0.87 -21.54
C ASP A 316 -4.08 2.36 -21.30
N LEU A 317 -3.99 3.18 -22.36
CA LEU A 317 -4.16 4.63 -22.25
C LEU A 317 -5.61 5.01 -21.91
N VAL A 318 -6.58 4.31 -22.52
CA VAL A 318 -8.01 4.53 -22.23
C VAL A 318 -8.32 4.16 -20.77
N PHE A 319 -7.91 2.98 -20.34
CA PHE A 319 -8.11 2.55 -18.94
C PHE A 319 -7.33 3.41 -17.96
N ALA A 320 -6.13 3.85 -18.30
CA ALA A 320 -5.38 4.78 -17.47
C ALA A 320 -6.12 6.10 -17.27
N MET A 321 -6.75 6.64 -18.31
CA MET A 321 -7.56 7.85 -18.19
C MET A 321 -8.81 7.63 -17.31
N LEU A 322 -9.51 6.51 -17.49
CA LEU A 322 -10.70 6.17 -16.69
C LEU A 322 -10.33 5.98 -15.22
N ILE A 323 -9.34 5.13 -14.94
CA ILE A 323 -8.87 4.87 -13.58
C ILE A 323 -8.26 6.14 -12.96
N GLY A 324 -7.52 6.92 -13.73
CA GLY A 324 -6.96 8.19 -13.30
C GLY A 324 -8.04 9.21 -12.93
N LEU A 325 -9.13 9.30 -13.69
CA LEU A 325 -10.27 10.12 -13.35
C LEU A 325 -10.91 9.69 -12.04
N ILE A 326 -11.15 8.39 -11.88
CA ILE A 326 -11.63 7.82 -10.61
C ILE A 326 -10.70 8.19 -9.46
N ALA A 327 -9.39 8.05 -9.65
CA ALA A 327 -8.38 8.35 -8.64
C ALA A 327 -8.32 9.84 -8.26
N VAL A 328 -8.54 10.76 -9.21
CA VAL A 328 -8.68 12.20 -8.94
C VAL A 328 -9.90 12.47 -8.05
N TYR A 329 -11.05 11.85 -8.36
CA TYR A 329 -12.24 11.97 -7.51
C TYR A 329 -12.03 11.30 -6.15
N MET A 330 -11.38 10.14 -6.09
CA MET A 330 -11.02 9.49 -4.83
C MET A 330 -10.20 10.42 -3.94
N LYS A 331 -9.18 11.09 -4.50
CA LYS A 331 -8.37 12.07 -3.77
C LYS A 331 -9.22 13.22 -3.26
N ARG A 332 -10.09 13.76 -4.09
CA ARG A 332 -10.97 14.90 -3.75
C ARG A 332 -11.98 14.55 -2.64
N PHE A 333 -12.50 13.34 -2.65
CA PHE A 333 -13.49 12.87 -1.69
C PHE A 333 -12.90 12.05 -0.55
N GLU A 334 -11.56 12.05 -0.39
CA GLU A 334 -10.83 11.38 0.68
C GLU A 334 -11.05 9.85 0.72
N TYR A 335 -11.22 9.21 -0.45
CA TYR A 335 -11.17 7.75 -0.56
C TYR A 335 -9.71 7.26 -0.58
N SER A 336 -9.44 6.11 0.01
CA SER A 336 -8.10 5.54 0.06
C SER A 336 -7.68 4.92 -1.27
N ARG A 337 -6.75 5.59 -1.97
CA ARG A 337 -6.14 5.06 -3.21
C ARG A 337 -5.28 3.82 -2.93
N VAL A 338 -4.68 3.75 -1.74
CA VAL A 338 -3.89 2.60 -1.30
C VAL A 338 -4.78 1.38 -1.12
N ALA A 339 -5.97 1.55 -0.54
CA ALA A 339 -6.93 0.46 -0.38
C ALA A 339 -7.39 -0.10 -1.73
N LEU A 340 -7.66 0.77 -2.72
CA LEU A 340 -7.98 0.32 -4.08
C LEU A 340 -6.84 -0.50 -4.68
N MET A 341 -5.60 -0.03 -4.57
CA MET A 341 -4.45 -0.74 -5.11
C MET A 341 -4.26 -2.11 -4.47
N ILE A 342 -4.43 -2.21 -3.15
CA ILE A 342 -4.32 -3.47 -2.42
C ILE A 342 -5.45 -4.43 -2.82
N GLY A 343 -6.69 -3.93 -2.94
CA GLY A 343 -7.81 -4.72 -3.43
C GLY A 343 -7.55 -5.27 -4.83
N PHE A 344 -7.04 -4.44 -5.74
CA PHE A 344 -6.67 -4.85 -7.09
C PHE A 344 -5.65 -6.00 -7.09
N VAL A 345 -4.57 -5.85 -6.34
CA VAL A 345 -3.48 -6.86 -6.30
C VAL A 345 -3.90 -8.15 -5.60
N LEU A 346 -4.81 -8.07 -4.62
CA LEU A 346 -5.29 -9.26 -3.92
C LEU A 346 -6.41 -10.02 -4.65
N SER A 347 -6.98 -9.46 -5.73
CA SER A 347 -8.16 -10.05 -6.40
C SER A 347 -7.91 -11.48 -6.87
N ASP A 348 -6.83 -11.72 -7.58
CA ASP A 348 -6.50 -13.04 -8.12
C ASP A 348 -6.16 -14.04 -7.01
N GLY A 349 -5.42 -13.60 -5.99
CA GLY A 349 -5.09 -14.43 -4.83
C GLY A 349 -6.31 -14.83 -4.01
N ILE A 350 -7.26 -13.92 -3.82
CA ILE A 350 -8.53 -14.22 -3.13
C ILE A 350 -9.34 -15.23 -3.92
N GLU A 351 -9.48 -15.01 -5.20
CA GLU A 351 -10.26 -15.91 -6.05
C GLU A 351 -9.64 -17.31 -6.11
N THR A 352 -8.35 -17.40 -6.36
CA THR A 352 -7.62 -18.68 -6.39
C THR A 352 -7.77 -19.44 -5.08
N ASN A 353 -7.51 -18.76 -3.95
CA ASN A 353 -7.65 -19.40 -2.64
C ASN A 353 -9.11 -19.77 -2.32
N LEU A 354 -10.09 -18.98 -2.78
CA LEU A 354 -11.51 -19.28 -2.59
C LEU A 354 -11.88 -20.58 -3.33
N TYR A 355 -11.55 -20.66 -4.62
CA TYR A 355 -11.82 -21.87 -5.41
C TYR A 355 -11.14 -23.11 -4.81
N GLN A 356 -9.87 -23.00 -4.45
CA GLN A 356 -9.13 -24.11 -3.83
C GLN A 356 -9.71 -24.49 -2.47
N THR A 357 -10.12 -23.51 -1.66
CA THR A 357 -10.71 -23.78 -0.35
C THR A 357 -12.01 -24.56 -0.47
N ILE A 358 -12.87 -24.20 -1.42
CA ILE A 358 -14.14 -24.90 -1.66
C ILE A 358 -13.91 -26.31 -2.21
N GLN A 359 -12.85 -26.51 -3.01
CA GLN A 359 -12.51 -27.83 -3.54
C GLN A 359 -11.89 -28.76 -2.50
N PHE A 360 -11.08 -28.24 -1.58
CA PHE A 360 -10.30 -29.07 -0.66
C PHE A 360 -10.93 -29.24 0.71
N TYR A 361 -11.83 -28.35 1.13
CA TYR A 361 -12.41 -28.37 2.47
C TYR A 361 -13.92 -28.25 2.46
N THR A 362 -14.57 -29.06 3.30
CA THR A 362 -15.96 -28.85 3.68
C THR A 362 -16.08 -27.70 4.70
N LEU A 363 -17.27 -27.11 4.84
CA LEU A 363 -17.50 -26.08 5.84
C LEU A 363 -17.19 -26.56 7.27
N GLU A 364 -17.55 -27.80 7.58
CA GLU A 364 -17.29 -28.41 8.89
C GLU A 364 -15.79 -28.49 9.17
N GLU A 365 -14.98 -28.96 8.21
CA GLU A 365 -13.54 -29.03 8.34
C GLU A 365 -12.88 -27.66 8.53
N LEU A 366 -13.36 -26.62 7.84
CA LEU A 366 -12.87 -25.26 8.01
C LEU A 366 -13.10 -24.72 9.44
N PHE A 367 -14.29 -24.98 10.00
CA PHE A 367 -14.60 -24.56 11.36
C PHE A 367 -13.90 -25.40 12.43
N LEU A 368 -13.33 -26.55 12.12
CA LEU A 368 -12.46 -27.30 13.02
C LEU A 368 -11.01 -26.80 13.03
N ARG A 369 -10.60 -25.96 12.08
CA ARG A 369 -9.23 -25.44 12.00
C ARG A 369 -9.03 -24.21 12.91
N PRO A 370 -8.20 -24.30 13.96
CA PRO A 370 -8.09 -23.22 14.95
C PRO A 370 -7.53 -21.93 14.37
N ILE A 371 -6.58 -22.01 13.43
CA ILE A 371 -5.96 -20.83 12.78
C ILE A 371 -7.02 -20.10 11.95
N PHE A 372 -7.85 -20.81 11.22
CA PHE A 372 -8.96 -20.25 10.42
C PHE A 372 -9.95 -19.48 11.30
N LEU A 373 -10.35 -20.05 12.43
CA LEU A 373 -11.25 -19.38 13.40
C LEU A 373 -10.64 -18.14 14.02
N VAL A 374 -9.36 -18.18 14.37
CA VAL A 374 -8.63 -17.03 14.90
C VAL A 374 -8.60 -15.90 13.88
N LEU A 375 -8.35 -16.20 12.61
CA LEU A 375 -8.35 -15.21 11.54
C LEU A 375 -9.74 -14.60 11.32
N ILE A 376 -10.80 -15.39 11.33
CA ILE A 376 -12.19 -14.87 11.29
C ILE A 376 -12.42 -13.92 12.47
N ALA A 377 -12.08 -14.32 13.67
CA ALA A 377 -12.25 -13.49 14.86
C ALA A 377 -11.48 -12.17 14.75
N ILE A 378 -10.26 -12.19 14.24
CA ILE A 378 -9.46 -10.99 14.01
C ILE A 378 -10.12 -10.08 12.95
N CYS A 379 -10.63 -10.63 11.85
CA CYS A 379 -11.35 -9.86 10.82
C CYS A 379 -12.59 -9.16 11.43
N VAL A 380 -13.40 -9.89 12.18
CA VAL A 380 -14.60 -9.35 12.83
C VAL A 380 -14.22 -8.26 13.85
N LEU A 381 -13.21 -8.51 14.70
CA LEU A 381 -12.71 -7.53 15.66
C LEU A 381 -12.15 -6.28 14.97
N SER A 382 -11.47 -6.42 13.83
CA SER A 382 -10.97 -5.28 13.04
C SER A 382 -12.12 -4.40 12.57
N ILE A 383 -13.19 -4.98 12.04
CA ILE A 383 -14.37 -4.24 11.59
C ILE A 383 -15.08 -3.57 12.78
N LEU A 384 -15.31 -4.30 13.88
CA LEU A 384 -15.98 -3.79 15.06
C LEU A 384 -15.18 -2.67 15.76
N SER A 385 -13.87 -2.81 15.86
CA SER A 385 -13.00 -1.78 16.44
C SER A 385 -13.05 -0.51 15.60
N GLY A 386 -13.03 -0.65 14.31
CA GLY A 386 -13.16 0.46 13.41
C GLY A 386 -14.51 1.18 13.55
N LEU A 387 -15.62 0.48 13.68
CA LEU A 387 -16.94 1.08 13.93
C LEU A 387 -16.98 1.84 15.24
N LYS A 388 -16.41 1.32 16.32
CA LYS A 388 -16.31 1.99 17.64
C LYS A 388 -15.45 3.26 17.60
N ILE A 389 -14.35 3.26 16.83
CA ILE A 389 -13.53 4.45 16.64
C ILE A 389 -14.33 5.57 15.97
N ILE A 390 -15.17 5.23 14.99
CA ILE A 390 -16.06 6.20 14.35
C ILE A 390 -17.09 6.78 15.35
N ASP A 391 -17.70 5.96 16.18
CA ASP A 391 -18.70 6.45 17.15
C ASP A 391 -18.06 7.36 18.20
N LYS A 392 -16.85 7.06 18.64
CA LYS A 392 -16.08 7.91 19.53
C LYS A 392 -15.62 9.22 18.86
N ALA A 393 -15.21 9.16 17.59
CA ALA A 393 -14.88 10.35 16.80
C ALA A 393 -16.11 11.22 16.54
N LYS A 394 -17.29 10.62 16.37
CA LYS A 394 -18.56 11.34 16.26
C LYS A 394 -18.95 12.06 17.55
N GLN A 395 -18.80 11.43 18.72
CA GLN A 395 -19.07 12.05 20.00
C GLN A 395 -18.16 13.26 20.25
N LEU A 396 -16.88 13.16 19.85
CA LEU A 396 -15.93 14.28 19.90
C LEU A 396 -16.26 15.39 18.88
N SER A 397 -16.79 15.05 17.68
CA SER A 397 -17.18 16.02 16.66
C SER A 397 -18.52 16.71 16.97
N GLN A 398 -19.42 16.09 17.73
CA GLN A 398 -20.66 16.73 18.17
C GLN A 398 -20.43 17.83 19.24
N SER A 399 -19.29 17.79 19.92
CA SER A 399 -18.87 18.88 20.80
C SER A 399 -18.28 20.10 20.03
N THR A 400 -18.00 19.95 18.73
CA THR A 400 -17.52 21.03 17.87
C THR A 400 -18.46 21.05 16.64
N LYS A 401 -19.37 22.02 16.59
CA LYS A 401 -20.35 22.22 15.50
C LYS A 401 -19.65 22.20 14.14
N ALA A 402 -19.82 21.12 13.36
CA ALA A 402 -19.50 21.13 11.93
C ALA A 402 -20.28 20.05 11.15
N ILE A 403 -21.23 20.53 10.36
CA ILE A 403 -21.75 20.10 9.05
C ILE A 403 -22.00 18.59 8.86
N GLU A 404 -23.26 18.25 8.98
CA GLU A 404 -23.93 17.02 8.58
C GLU A 404 -24.03 16.94 7.04
N TYR A 405 -23.21 16.05 6.42
CA TYR A 405 -23.41 15.68 5.03
C TYR A 405 -23.66 14.16 4.90
N THR A 406 -24.91 13.85 4.71
CA THR A 406 -25.59 12.63 4.19
C THR A 406 -24.79 11.31 4.10
N ARG A 407 -25.09 10.41 5.04
CA ARG A 407 -24.54 9.04 5.18
C ARG A 407 -25.30 7.94 4.42
N LYS A 408 -26.52 8.16 4.00
CA LYS A 408 -27.39 7.08 3.50
C LYS A 408 -27.02 6.51 2.12
N PRO A 409 -26.57 7.27 1.12
CA PRO A 409 -26.26 6.68 -0.18
C PRO A 409 -25.01 5.82 -0.23
N GLN A 410 -24.01 6.06 0.64
CA GLN A 410 -22.72 5.35 0.61
C GLN A 410 -22.81 3.91 1.10
N LEU A 411 -23.66 3.65 2.10
CA LEU A 411 -23.86 2.30 2.63
C LEU A 411 -24.63 1.42 1.63
N TYR A 412 -25.66 2.00 0.97
CA TYR A 412 -26.42 1.28 -0.06
C TYR A 412 -25.55 0.94 -1.28
N PHE A 413 -24.66 1.85 -1.66
CA PHE A 413 -23.74 1.61 -2.80
C PHE A 413 -22.72 0.52 -2.48
N ALA A 414 -22.16 0.51 -1.26
CA ALA A 414 -21.25 -0.56 -0.81
C ALA A 414 -21.95 -1.92 -0.73
N ILE A 415 -23.17 -1.96 -0.21
CA ILE A 415 -23.97 -3.21 -0.14
C ILE A 415 -24.34 -3.70 -1.54
N LEU A 416 -24.71 -2.82 -2.46
CA LEU A 416 -25.00 -3.18 -3.85
C LEU A 416 -23.78 -3.74 -4.59
N ILE A 417 -22.59 -3.17 -4.36
CA ILE A 417 -21.34 -3.67 -4.94
C ILE A 417 -21.01 -5.06 -4.39
N VAL A 418 -21.12 -5.26 -3.08
CA VAL A 418 -20.85 -6.56 -2.44
C VAL A 418 -21.88 -7.61 -2.85
N LEU A 419 -23.17 -7.23 -2.91
CA LEU A 419 -24.24 -8.13 -3.36
C LEU A 419 -24.14 -8.44 -4.85
N GLY A 420 -23.70 -7.49 -5.69
CA GLY A 420 -23.44 -7.73 -7.11
C GLY A 420 -22.30 -8.70 -7.34
N PHE A 421 -21.25 -8.61 -6.52
CA PHE A 421 -20.13 -9.55 -6.56
C PHE A 421 -20.55 -10.95 -6.11
N ILE A 422 -21.32 -11.05 -5.02
CA ILE A 422 -21.84 -12.32 -4.49
C ILE A 422 -22.88 -12.93 -5.45
N SER A 423 -23.77 -12.14 -6.07
CA SER A 423 -24.76 -12.60 -7.03
C SER A 423 -24.12 -13.17 -8.29
N ASN A 424 -23.10 -12.52 -8.82
CA ASN A 424 -22.38 -13.00 -10.01
C ASN A 424 -21.58 -14.28 -9.74
N THR A 425 -21.14 -14.49 -8.49
CA THR A 425 -20.52 -15.75 -8.07
C THR A 425 -21.55 -16.83 -7.77
N SER A 426 -22.74 -16.50 -7.21
CA SER A 426 -23.75 -17.48 -6.79
C SER A 426 -24.57 -18.04 -7.95
N GLU A 427 -24.80 -17.31 -9.03
CA GLU A 427 -25.47 -17.89 -10.23
C GLU A 427 -24.64 -19.02 -10.85
N LYS A 428 -23.32 -18.97 -10.75
CA LYS A 428 -22.43 -20.03 -11.23
C LYS A 428 -22.23 -21.18 -10.23
N PHE A 429 -22.56 -20.99 -8.93
CA PHE A 429 -22.51 -22.03 -7.91
C PHE A 429 -23.73 -22.99 -7.93
N LEU A 430 -24.86 -22.59 -8.53
CA LEU A 430 -26.07 -23.38 -8.62
C LEU A 430 -26.13 -24.26 -9.90
N THR A 431 -25.15 -24.13 -10.80
CA THR A 431 -25.08 -24.86 -12.08
C THR A 431 -23.94 -25.88 -12.17
N VAL A 432 -23.22 -26.12 -11.06
CA VAL A 432 -22.29 -27.24 -10.88
C VAL A 432 -22.82 -28.14 -9.77
#